data_8b3c9c4e4b5ce043ed8ffe9fe133f30f
#
_entry.id   8b3c9c4e4b5ce043ed8ffe9fe133f30f
#
_cell.length_a   1.000
_cell.length_b   1.000
_cell.length_c   1.000
_cell.angle_alpha   90.00
_cell.angle_beta   90.00
_cell.angle_gamma   90.00
#
_symmetry.space_group_name_H-M   'P 1'
#
loop_
_entity.id
_entity.type
_entity.pdbx_description
1 polymer ?
#
loop_
_entity_poly.entity_id
_entity_poly.type
_entity_poly.pdbx_seq_one_letter_code
_entity_poly.pdbx_strand_id
1 'polypeptide(L)'
;MRPSDRTPDLLRPVVLETGVNRYAEGSCLASFGHTKVLVTASVEERVPGFMRGRGVGWVTAEYGMLPRATHTRGRREASEGKQSGRTQEIQRLIGRSMRAVVDPAALGERQISIDCDVIQADGGTRTAAITGAWVALRLATRYLLDEGVIATDPILDQVAAISCGVFNGVPVLDLEYEEDSNAEADANFVLTGKGDIVEIQATGEKRGFTQDEFEALFSLARKGIGELCALQRAAVGG
;
A
#
# COMPACT_ATOMS: atom_id res chain seq x y z
N MET A 1 11.83 -17.13 -18.45
CA MET A 1 12.29 -15.74 -18.55
C MET A 1 11.07 -14.86 -18.21
N ARG A 2 11.23 -13.79 -17.47
CA ARG A 2 10.14 -12.87 -17.13
C ARG A 2 9.79 -12.01 -18.34
N PRO A 3 8.54 -11.56 -18.52
CA PRO A 3 8.14 -10.77 -19.70
C PRO A 3 8.95 -9.47 -19.85
N SER A 4 9.33 -8.84 -18.73
CA SER A 4 10.12 -7.61 -18.70
C SER A 4 11.63 -7.82 -18.64
N ASP A 5 12.14 -9.02 -18.90
CA ASP A 5 13.56 -9.40 -18.81
C ASP A 5 14.25 -9.12 -17.46
N ARG A 6 13.47 -8.85 -16.40
CA ARG A 6 13.99 -8.64 -15.03
C ARG A 6 14.52 -9.96 -14.44
N THR A 7 15.55 -9.85 -13.60
CA THR A 7 15.95 -10.98 -12.75
C THR A 7 14.85 -11.29 -11.72
N PRO A 8 14.77 -12.54 -11.20
CA PRO A 8 13.72 -12.93 -10.26
C PRO A 8 13.59 -12.03 -9.03
N ASP A 9 14.66 -11.44 -8.59
CA ASP A 9 14.78 -10.66 -7.36
C ASP A 9 14.75 -9.14 -7.57
N LEU A 10 14.41 -8.66 -8.78
CA LEU A 10 14.43 -7.23 -9.13
C LEU A 10 13.02 -6.63 -9.11
N LEU A 11 12.88 -5.48 -8.44
CA LEU A 11 11.70 -4.62 -8.52
C LEU A 11 11.54 -4.02 -9.92
N ARG A 12 10.30 -3.70 -10.30
CA ARG A 12 10.05 -2.72 -11.36
C ARG A 12 10.63 -1.36 -10.95
N PRO A 13 10.89 -0.42 -11.85
CA PRO A 13 11.19 0.96 -11.47
C PRO A 13 10.08 1.51 -10.56
N VAL A 14 10.47 1.97 -9.36
CA VAL A 14 9.53 2.54 -8.39
C VAL A 14 9.81 4.02 -8.23
N VAL A 15 8.75 4.84 -8.33
CA VAL A 15 8.80 6.29 -8.12
C VAL A 15 7.67 6.67 -7.16
N LEU A 16 7.99 7.44 -6.13
CA LEU A 16 7.07 7.98 -5.13
C LEU A 16 7.11 9.52 -5.21
N GLU A 17 6.22 10.09 -6.02
CA GLU A 17 6.13 11.54 -6.19
C GLU A 17 5.24 12.13 -5.09
N THR A 18 5.75 13.12 -4.36
CA THR A 18 5.04 13.76 -3.24
C THR A 18 4.46 15.11 -3.63
N GLY A 19 3.47 15.61 -2.86
CA GLY A 19 2.89 16.94 -3.10
C GLY A 19 2.08 17.04 -4.40
N VAL A 20 1.55 15.91 -4.88
CA VAL A 20 0.81 15.83 -6.15
C VAL A 20 -0.64 16.34 -6.06
N ASN A 21 -1.14 16.56 -4.85
CA ASN A 21 -2.43 17.17 -4.59
C ASN A 21 -2.25 18.36 -3.62
N ARG A 22 -2.71 19.54 -3.99
CA ARG A 22 -2.52 20.78 -3.22
C ARG A 22 -3.47 20.94 -2.03
N TYR A 23 -4.53 20.14 -1.95
CA TYR A 23 -5.58 20.29 -0.95
C TYR A 23 -5.48 19.27 0.19
N ALA A 24 -4.84 18.14 -0.06
CA ALA A 24 -4.60 17.13 0.96
C ALA A 24 -3.35 17.50 1.78
N GLU A 25 -3.37 17.24 3.09
CA GLU A 25 -2.24 17.45 4.00
C GLU A 25 -1.04 16.55 3.63
N GLY A 26 -1.31 15.40 3.02
CA GLY A 26 -0.29 14.53 2.42
C GLY A 26 -0.76 13.92 1.12
N SER A 27 0.13 13.79 0.13
CA SER A 27 -0.20 13.10 -1.11
C SER A 27 1.02 12.45 -1.76
N CYS A 28 0.77 11.34 -2.47
CA CYS A 28 1.78 10.57 -3.18
C CYS A 28 1.19 9.97 -4.46
N LEU A 29 1.87 10.13 -5.58
CA LEU A 29 1.66 9.28 -6.75
C LEU A 29 2.67 8.14 -6.70
N ALA A 30 2.21 6.95 -6.35
CA ALA A 30 3.01 5.74 -6.29
C ALA A 30 3.00 5.04 -7.66
N SER A 31 4.16 4.95 -8.29
CA SER A 31 4.36 4.28 -9.58
C SER A 31 5.27 3.06 -9.40
N PHE A 32 4.79 1.88 -9.78
CA PHE A 32 5.52 0.61 -9.80
C PHE A 32 5.50 0.11 -11.26
N GLY A 33 6.53 0.43 -12.03
CA GLY A 33 6.49 0.25 -13.48
C GLY A 33 5.28 0.98 -14.08
N HIS A 34 4.37 0.25 -14.68
CA HIS A 34 3.15 0.79 -15.28
C HIS A 34 1.96 0.90 -14.30
N THR A 35 2.04 0.30 -13.12
CA THR A 35 1.02 0.52 -12.09
C THR A 35 1.16 1.90 -11.48
N LYS A 36 0.06 2.69 -11.43
CA LYS A 36 0.01 4.05 -10.87
C LYS A 36 -1.18 4.19 -9.93
N VAL A 37 -0.90 4.61 -8.71
CA VAL A 37 -1.92 4.86 -7.68
C VAL A 37 -1.74 6.27 -7.13
N LEU A 38 -2.75 7.10 -7.27
CA LEU A 38 -2.82 8.39 -6.57
C LEU A 38 -3.29 8.13 -5.14
N VAL A 39 -2.54 8.64 -4.18
CA VAL A 39 -2.88 8.53 -2.76
C VAL A 39 -2.93 9.91 -2.14
N THR A 40 -4.01 10.19 -1.41
CA THR A 40 -4.15 11.40 -0.58
C THR A 40 -4.41 11.02 0.87
N ALA A 41 -3.95 11.85 1.80
CA ALA A 41 -4.23 11.75 3.23
C ALA A 41 -4.82 13.07 3.70
N SER A 42 -6.07 13.02 4.16
CA SER A 42 -6.84 14.18 4.63
C SER A 42 -7.02 14.09 6.13
N VAL A 43 -6.78 15.19 6.83
CA VAL A 43 -6.93 15.30 8.29
C VAL A 43 -8.32 15.85 8.64
N GLU A 44 -9.00 15.19 9.56
CA GLU A 44 -10.26 15.63 10.14
C GLU A 44 -10.12 15.81 11.65
N GLU A 45 -10.51 17.01 12.19
CA GLU A 45 -10.51 17.33 13.64
C GLU A 45 -11.64 16.62 14.41
N ARG A 46 -11.97 15.41 14.00
CA ARG A 46 -12.98 14.55 14.61
C ARG A 46 -12.64 13.08 14.37
N VAL A 47 -13.10 12.22 15.26
CA VAL A 47 -13.02 10.78 15.10
C VAL A 47 -14.39 10.17 14.80
N PRO A 48 -14.47 8.97 14.23
CA PRO A 48 -15.71 8.22 14.07
C PRO A 48 -16.46 8.08 15.40
N GLY A 49 -17.79 7.95 15.34
CA GLY A 49 -18.63 7.90 16.55
C GLY A 49 -18.20 6.84 17.58
N PHE A 50 -17.72 5.70 17.12
CA PHE A 50 -17.26 4.59 17.98
C PHE A 50 -15.91 4.88 18.69
N MET A 51 -15.19 5.94 18.29
CA MET A 51 -13.90 6.34 18.86
C MET A 51 -14.00 7.57 19.78
N ARG A 52 -15.16 8.29 19.79
CA ARG A 52 -15.34 9.52 20.55
C ARG A 52 -15.13 9.33 22.04
N GLY A 53 -14.45 10.28 22.69
CA GLY A 53 -14.17 10.28 24.11
C GLY A 53 -13.13 9.27 24.57
N ARG A 54 -12.39 8.66 23.63
CA ARG A 54 -11.30 7.73 23.96
C ARG A 54 -9.94 8.41 24.07
N GLY A 55 -9.84 9.67 23.63
CA GLY A 55 -8.58 10.43 23.60
C GLY A 55 -7.56 9.94 22.57
N VAL A 56 -7.99 9.14 21.58
CA VAL A 56 -7.12 8.54 20.57
C VAL A 56 -7.64 8.80 19.17
N GLY A 57 -6.72 8.89 18.21
CA GLY A 57 -7.01 9.09 16.81
C GLY A 57 -7.31 7.82 16.04
N TRP A 58 -7.65 7.98 14.78
CA TRP A 58 -8.00 6.90 13.88
C TRP A 58 -7.43 7.13 12.47
N VAL A 59 -6.95 6.05 11.85
CA VAL A 59 -6.57 6.05 10.43
C VAL A 59 -7.49 5.09 9.70
N THR A 60 -8.12 5.58 8.65
CA THR A 60 -8.96 4.77 7.75
C THR A 60 -8.49 4.91 6.32
N ALA A 61 -8.93 4.00 5.44
CA ALA A 61 -8.58 4.06 4.04
C ALA A 61 -9.76 3.69 3.15
N GLU A 62 -9.82 4.35 2.00
CA GLU A 62 -10.65 3.98 0.87
C GLU A 62 -9.78 3.58 -0.32
N TYR A 63 -10.32 2.76 -1.19
CA TYR A 63 -9.61 2.28 -2.38
C TYR A 63 -10.58 2.17 -3.54
N GLY A 64 -10.16 2.58 -4.71
CA GLY A 64 -10.94 2.44 -5.92
C GLY A 64 -10.07 2.36 -7.16
N MET A 65 -10.67 1.94 -8.26
CA MET A 65 -10.02 1.92 -9.57
C MET A 65 -10.78 2.80 -10.54
N LEU A 66 -10.05 3.66 -11.27
CA LEU A 66 -10.66 4.40 -12.37
C LEU A 66 -11.15 3.45 -13.45
N PRO A 67 -12.25 3.77 -14.16
CA PRO A 67 -12.81 2.89 -15.19
C PRO A 67 -11.83 2.46 -16.27
N ARG A 68 -10.83 3.29 -16.59
CA ARG A 68 -9.78 2.99 -17.58
C ARG A 68 -8.43 2.66 -16.94
N ALA A 69 -8.42 2.29 -15.67
CA ALA A 69 -7.21 1.77 -15.04
C ALA A 69 -6.73 0.46 -15.68
N THR A 70 -7.60 -0.29 -16.34
CA THR A 70 -7.31 -1.57 -17.01
C THR A 70 -7.49 -1.48 -18.53
N HIS A 71 -7.05 -2.52 -19.25
CA HIS A 71 -7.16 -2.62 -20.72
C HIS A 71 -8.58 -2.40 -21.23
N THR A 72 -9.58 -2.97 -20.55
CA THR A 72 -11.00 -2.76 -20.84
C THR A 72 -11.59 -1.78 -19.83
N ARG A 73 -12.56 -0.98 -20.28
CA ARG A 73 -13.26 -0.05 -19.39
C ARG A 73 -14.12 -0.81 -18.39
N GLY A 74 -13.76 -0.72 -17.10
CA GLY A 74 -14.61 -1.18 -16.00
C GLY A 74 -15.78 -0.23 -15.71
N ARG A 75 -16.71 -0.67 -14.89
CA ARG A 75 -17.79 0.19 -14.37
C ARG A 75 -17.31 0.95 -13.13
N ARG A 76 -17.89 2.12 -12.87
CA ARG A 76 -17.69 2.80 -11.59
C ARG A 76 -18.55 2.13 -10.52
N GLU A 77 -17.98 1.70 -9.41
CA GLU A 77 -18.70 1.09 -8.28
C GLU A 77 -19.78 2.04 -7.72
N ALA A 78 -19.51 3.35 -7.68
CA ALA A 78 -20.50 4.35 -7.28
C ALA A 78 -21.77 4.33 -8.16
N SER A 79 -21.66 3.98 -9.42
CA SER A 79 -22.83 3.84 -10.32
C SER A 79 -23.60 2.54 -10.10
N GLU A 80 -23.02 1.56 -9.42
CA GLU A 80 -23.65 0.28 -9.08
C GLU A 80 -24.26 0.29 -7.67
N GLY A 81 -24.04 1.38 -6.91
CA GLY A 81 -24.59 1.58 -5.57
C GLY A 81 -23.95 0.70 -4.48
N LYS A 82 -22.90 -0.07 -4.82
CA LYS A 82 -22.16 -0.89 -3.85
C LYS A 82 -20.71 -1.09 -4.29
N GLN A 83 -19.84 -1.22 -3.31
CA GLN A 83 -18.45 -1.62 -3.53
C GLN A 83 -18.33 -3.14 -3.67
N SER A 84 -17.38 -3.60 -4.47
CA SER A 84 -17.04 -5.03 -4.57
C SER A 84 -16.41 -5.54 -3.28
N GLY A 85 -16.48 -6.85 -3.05
CA GLY A 85 -15.79 -7.49 -1.92
C GLY A 85 -14.28 -7.27 -1.97
N ARG A 86 -13.69 -7.26 -3.18
CA ARG A 86 -12.27 -6.96 -3.39
C ARG A 86 -11.92 -5.53 -2.95
N THR A 87 -12.71 -4.54 -3.32
CA THR A 87 -12.50 -3.14 -2.90
C THR A 87 -12.54 -3.01 -1.39
N GLN A 88 -13.55 -3.59 -0.74
CA GLN A 88 -13.70 -3.54 0.72
C GLN A 88 -12.55 -4.28 1.43
N GLU A 89 -12.08 -5.40 0.92
CA GLU A 89 -10.94 -6.15 1.46
C GLU A 89 -9.68 -5.30 1.40
N ILE A 90 -9.39 -4.67 0.25
CA ILE A 90 -8.19 -3.84 0.06
C ILE A 90 -8.24 -2.59 0.95
N GLN A 91 -9.38 -1.92 1.08
CA GLN A 91 -9.56 -0.79 2.01
C GLN A 91 -9.19 -1.17 3.44
N ARG A 92 -9.68 -2.33 3.91
CA ARG A 92 -9.39 -2.84 5.26
C ARG A 92 -7.92 -3.18 5.43
N LEU A 93 -7.29 -3.74 4.41
CA LEU A 93 -5.87 -4.06 4.40
C LEU A 93 -5.01 -2.79 4.50
N ILE A 94 -5.27 -1.77 3.68
CA ILE A 94 -4.55 -0.49 3.73
C ILE A 94 -4.71 0.16 5.11
N GLY A 95 -5.95 0.29 5.59
CA GLY A 95 -6.23 0.89 6.90
C GLY A 95 -5.53 0.17 8.05
N ARG A 96 -5.53 -1.19 8.03
CA ARG A 96 -4.82 -2.01 9.02
C ARG A 96 -3.32 -1.78 8.95
N SER A 97 -2.75 -1.74 7.75
CA SER A 97 -1.32 -1.53 7.54
C SER A 97 -0.86 -0.19 8.13
N MET A 98 -1.62 0.87 7.91
CA MET A 98 -1.30 2.20 8.47
C MET A 98 -1.42 2.21 10.00
N ARG A 99 -2.50 1.63 10.56
CA ARG A 99 -2.67 1.57 12.02
C ARG A 99 -1.61 0.73 12.74
N ALA A 100 -0.98 -0.21 12.06
CA ALA A 100 0.12 -1.01 12.65
C ALA A 100 1.37 -0.17 12.97
N VAL A 101 1.52 0.99 12.34
CA VAL A 101 2.72 1.85 12.48
C VAL A 101 2.38 3.27 12.97
N VAL A 102 1.21 3.45 13.56
CA VAL A 102 0.77 4.75 14.12
C VAL A 102 0.44 4.60 15.60
N ASP A 103 0.94 5.51 16.42
CA ASP A 103 0.48 5.69 17.79
C ASP A 103 -0.83 6.51 17.79
N PRO A 104 -1.97 5.89 18.06
CA PRO A 104 -3.24 6.58 18.04
C PRO A 104 -3.37 7.61 19.18
N ALA A 105 -2.64 7.46 20.29
CA ALA A 105 -2.66 8.40 21.39
C ALA A 105 -1.93 9.70 21.03
N ALA A 106 -0.77 9.58 20.36
CA ALA A 106 -0.02 10.74 19.87
C ALA A 106 -0.79 11.52 18.79
N LEU A 107 -1.63 10.86 17.99
CA LEU A 107 -2.49 11.48 16.99
C LEU A 107 -3.62 12.31 17.66
N GLY A 108 -4.09 11.91 18.86
CA GLY A 108 -5.24 12.54 19.54
C GLY A 108 -6.56 12.28 18.80
N GLU A 109 -7.67 12.87 19.25
CA GLU A 109 -9.00 12.64 18.66
C GLU A 109 -9.17 13.26 17.25
N ARG A 110 -8.34 12.80 16.31
CA ARG A 110 -8.36 13.14 14.87
C ARG A 110 -8.47 11.90 14.02
N GLN A 111 -9.05 12.05 12.84
CA GLN A 111 -9.03 11.01 11.83
C GLN A 111 -8.12 11.44 10.68
N ILE A 112 -7.33 10.50 10.17
CA ILE A 112 -6.69 10.64 8.87
C ILE A 112 -7.37 9.67 7.93
N SER A 113 -8.03 10.21 6.89
CA SER A 113 -8.65 9.46 5.81
C SER A 113 -7.67 9.36 4.65
N ILE A 114 -7.36 8.14 4.24
CA ILE A 114 -6.47 7.88 3.12
C ILE A 114 -7.30 7.38 1.94
N ASP A 115 -7.21 8.10 0.82
CA ASP A 115 -7.87 7.73 -0.41
C ASP A 115 -6.84 7.22 -1.42
N CYS A 116 -7.09 6.03 -1.97
CA CYS A 116 -6.21 5.36 -2.94
C CYS A 116 -6.96 5.13 -4.24
N ASP A 117 -6.65 5.91 -5.27
CA ASP A 117 -7.25 5.81 -6.59
C ASP A 117 -6.25 5.21 -7.59
N VAL A 118 -6.55 4.00 -8.08
CA VAL A 118 -5.73 3.37 -9.12
C VAL A 118 -6.02 4.04 -10.46
N ILE A 119 -5.02 4.75 -10.97
CA ILE A 119 -5.06 5.43 -12.27
C ILE A 119 -4.78 4.43 -13.39
N GLN A 120 -3.80 3.56 -13.18
CA GLN A 120 -3.37 2.53 -14.13
C GLN A 120 -2.94 1.27 -13.36
N ALA A 121 -3.42 0.11 -13.80
CA ALA A 121 -3.17 -1.17 -13.16
C ALA A 121 -2.35 -2.08 -14.09
N ASP A 122 -1.23 -2.57 -13.56
CA ASP A 122 -0.35 -3.53 -14.20
C ASP A 122 0.28 -4.47 -13.13
N GLY A 123 -0.58 -5.14 -12.35
CA GLY A 123 -0.18 -5.95 -11.20
C GLY A 123 0.19 -5.12 -9.97
N GLY A 124 0.02 -5.67 -8.77
CA GLY A 124 0.46 -5.08 -7.51
C GLY A 124 -0.23 -3.76 -7.09
N THR A 125 -1.49 -3.52 -7.48
CA THR A 125 -2.18 -2.25 -7.16
C THR A 125 -2.37 -2.06 -5.66
N ARG A 126 -2.71 -3.11 -4.90
CA ARG A 126 -2.87 -3.05 -3.44
C ARG A 126 -1.54 -2.77 -2.72
N THR A 127 -0.45 -3.34 -3.21
CA THR A 127 0.88 -3.16 -2.60
C THR A 127 1.45 -1.77 -2.89
N ALA A 128 1.26 -1.26 -4.11
CA ALA A 128 1.58 0.12 -4.46
C ALA A 128 0.74 1.12 -3.64
N ALA A 129 -0.57 0.84 -3.44
CA ALA A 129 -1.45 1.65 -2.60
C ALA A 129 -0.95 1.73 -1.15
N ILE A 130 -0.61 0.60 -0.51
CA ILE A 130 -0.08 0.56 0.86
C ILE A 130 1.24 1.34 0.96
N THR A 131 2.15 1.12 0.02
CA THR A 131 3.46 1.79 0.02
C THR A 131 3.34 3.30 -0.16
N GLY A 132 2.47 3.75 -1.07
CA GLY A 132 2.16 5.17 -1.26
C GLY A 132 1.35 5.77 -0.10
N ALA A 133 0.46 4.99 0.53
CA ALA A 133 -0.33 5.42 1.67
C ALA A 133 0.53 5.81 2.88
N TRP A 134 1.60 5.05 3.14
CA TRP A 134 2.54 5.44 4.19
C TRP A 134 3.23 6.78 3.90
N VAL A 135 3.60 7.05 2.65
CA VAL A 135 4.21 8.34 2.26
C VAL A 135 3.22 9.48 2.46
N ALA A 136 1.98 9.34 1.99
CA ALA A 136 0.94 10.36 2.18
C ALA A 136 0.63 10.58 3.67
N LEU A 137 0.51 9.50 4.46
CA LEU A 137 0.30 9.55 5.91
C LEU A 137 1.46 10.27 6.62
N ARG A 138 2.71 9.96 6.25
CA ARG A 138 3.90 10.61 6.83
C ARG A 138 3.91 12.12 6.57
N LEU A 139 3.53 12.54 5.37
CA LEU A 139 3.43 13.96 5.02
C LEU A 139 2.31 14.66 5.80
N ALA A 140 1.15 14.02 5.94
CA ALA A 140 0.04 14.56 6.72
C ALA A 140 0.38 14.69 8.22
N THR A 141 1.07 13.70 8.80
CA THR A 141 1.50 13.79 10.20
C THR A 141 2.59 14.86 10.40
N ARG A 142 3.48 15.04 9.42
CA ARG A 142 4.47 16.13 9.44
C ARG A 142 3.77 17.50 9.39
N TYR A 143 2.78 17.67 8.52
CA TYR A 143 1.97 18.87 8.49
C TYR A 143 1.36 19.19 9.86
N LEU A 144 0.79 18.20 10.56
CA LEU A 144 0.24 18.39 11.91
C LEU A 144 1.29 18.80 12.94
N LEU A 145 2.51 18.27 12.84
CA LEU A 145 3.65 18.66 13.69
C LEU A 145 4.10 20.10 13.40
N ASP A 146 4.25 20.45 12.13
CA ASP A 146 4.74 21.75 11.69
C ASP A 146 3.76 22.87 12.04
N GLU A 147 2.44 22.60 11.97
CA GLU A 147 1.38 23.51 12.42
C GLU A 147 1.19 23.52 13.94
N GLY A 148 1.94 22.71 14.70
CA GLY A 148 1.82 22.62 16.16
C GLY A 148 0.50 22.02 16.65
N VAL A 149 -0.24 21.32 15.80
CA VAL A 149 -1.52 20.66 16.12
C VAL A 149 -1.32 19.42 16.98
N ILE A 150 -0.21 18.71 16.78
CA ILE A 150 0.26 17.60 17.63
C ILE A 150 1.68 17.90 18.10
N ALA A 151 2.00 17.42 19.32
CA ALA A 151 3.30 17.69 19.95
C ALA A 151 4.31 16.56 19.74
N THR A 152 3.84 15.37 19.41
CA THR A 152 4.65 14.15 19.28
C THR A 152 4.37 13.49 17.96
N ASP A 153 5.41 13.00 17.28
CA ASP A 153 5.28 12.26 16.03
C ASP A 153 4.51 10.95 16.27
N PRO A 154 3.36 10.76 15.64
CA PRO A 154 2.58 9.54 15.81
C PRO A 154 3.11 8.36 14.98
N ILE A 155 4.08 8.55 14.08
CA ILE A 155 4.63 7.47 13.24
C ILE A 155 5.65 6.67 14.04
N LEU A 156 5.35 5.39 14.26
CA LEU A 156 6.21 4.45 15.01
C LEU A 156 7.25 3.77 14.14
N ASP A 157 6.91 3.51 12.87
CA ASP A 157 7.77 2.83 11.91
C ASP A 157 7.27 3.09 10.48
N GLN A 158 8.02 2.61 9.50
CA GLN A 158 7.57 2.49 8.12
C GLN A 158 6.71 1.23 7.94
N VAL A 159 5.89 1.22 6.91
CA VAL A 159 5.24 0.01 6.39
C VAL A 159 5.23 0.07 4.87
N ALA A 160 5.59 -1.03 4.24
CA ALA A 160 5.51 -1.19 2.81
C ALA A 160 4.95 -2.56 2.45
N ALA A 161 4.49 -2.71 1.22
CA ALA A 161 3.93 -3.95 0.72
C ALA A 161 4.48 -4.29 -0.67
N ILE A 162 4.60 -5.58 -0.93
CA ILE A 162 5.08 -6.10 -2.21
C ILE A 162 4.37 -7.40 -2.58
N SER A 163 4.15 -7.62 -3.87
CA SER A 163 3.72 -8.91 -4.40
C SER A 163 4.93 -9.79 -4.73
N CYS A 164 4.79 -11.08 -4.49
CA CYS A 164 5.72 -12.11 -4.92
C CYS A 164 4.92 -13.28 -5.47
N GLY A 165 5.51 -14.11 -6.31
CA GLY A 165 4.81 -15.31 -6.80
C GLY A 165 5.75 -16.33 -7.37
N VAL A 166 5.19 -17.51 -7.67
CA VAL A 166 5.89 -18.56 -8.42
C VAL A 166 5.44 -18.45 -9.88
N PHE A 167 6.35 -18.08 -10.75
CA PHE A 167 6.11 -17.91 -12.17
C PHE A 167 7.05 -18.82 -12.97
N ASN A 168 6.47 -19.74 -13.75
CA ASN A 168 7.22 -20.78 -14.47
C ASN A 168 8.19 -21.56 -13.56
N GLY A 169 7.72 -21.97 -12.38
CA GLY A 169 8.49 -22.72 -11.39
C GLY A 169 9.57 -21.90 -10.64
N VAL A 170 9.63 -20.58 -10.85
CA VAL A 170 10.65 -19.71 -10.23
C VAL A 170 9.98 -18.70 -9.29
N PRO A 171 10.40 -18.61 -8.01
CA PRO A 171 9.99 -17.51 -7.13
C PRO A 171 10.47 -16.16 -7.67
N VAL A 172 9.55 -15.20 -7.81
CA VAL A 172 9.85 -13.87 -8.36
C VAL A 172 9.26 -12.76 -7.49
N LEU A 173 9.97 -11.64 -7.45
CA LEU A 173 9.61 -10.42 -6.72
C LEU A 173 8.84 -9.47 -7.64
N ASP A 174 7.83 -8.76 -7.09
CA ASP A 174 7.09 -7.69 -7.73
C ASP A 174 6.46 -8.10 -9.07
N LEU A 175 5.34 -8.82 -8.96
CA LEU A 175 4.60 -9.33 -10.12
C LEU A 175 3.99 -8.19 -10.94
N GLU A 176 4.25 -8.19 -12.25
CA GLU A 176 3.46 -7.43 -13.21
C GLU A 176 2.23 -8.25 -13.66
N TYR A 177 1.27 -7.63 -14.36
CA TYR A 177 -0.02 -8.24 -14.66
C TYR A 177 0.10 -9.58 -15.42
N GLU A 178 1.00 -9.67 -16.37
CA GLU A 178 1.21 -10.91 -17.15
C GLU A 178 1.74 -12.04 -16.27
N GLU A 179 2.61 -11.74 -15.32
CA GLU A 179 3.12 -12.71 -14.35
C GLU A 179 2.03 -13.10 -13.34
N ASP A 180 1.34 -12.12 -12.76
CA ASP A 180 0.27 -12.31 -11.77
C ASP A 180 -0.85 -13.22 -12.32
N SER A 181 -1.32 -12.90 -13.52
CA SER A 181 -2.38 -13.68 -14.19
C SER A 181 -1.98 -15.11 -14.58
N ASN A 182 -0.70 -15.40 -14.66
CA ASN A 182 -0.15 -16.71 -15.04
C ASN A 182 0.61 -17.41 -13.91
N ALA A 183 0.72 -16.81 -12.74
CA ALA A 183 1.40 -17.37 -11.59
C ALA A 183 0.82 -18.74 -11.18
N GLU A 184 1.67 -19.61 -10.66
CA GLU A 184 1.27 -20.87 -10.02
C GLU A 184 0.80 -20.65 -8.58
N ALA A 185 1.44 -19.67 -7.93
CA ALA A 185 1.06 -19.12 -6.63
C ALA A 185 1.40 -17.64 -6.61
N ASP A 186 0.55 -16.83 -5.97
CA ASP A 186 0.80 -15.43 -5.69
C ASP A 186 0.71 -15.15 -4.19
N ALA A 187 1.47 -14.15 -3.76
CA ALA A 187 1.46 -13.71 -2.38
C ALA A 187 1.68 -12.20 -2.29
N ASN A 188 0.99 -11.57 -1.34
CA ASN A 188 1.19 -10.18 -0.97
C ASN A 188 1.71 -10.14 0.46
N PHE A 189 2.82 -9.46 0.67
CA PHE A 189 3.46 -9.31 1.96
C PHE A 189 3.39 -7.84 2.38
N VAL A 190 3.00 -7.60 3.62
CA VAL A 190 3.02 -6.28 4.26
C VAL A 190 3.91 -6.38 5.49
N LEU A 191 5.03 -5.67 5.47
CA LEU A 191 5.98 -5.68 6.59
C LEU A 191 6.29 -4.25 7.04
N THR A 192 6.67 -4.12 8.31
CA THR A 192 7.21 -2.86 8.84
C THR A 192 8.67 -2.65 8.39
N GLY A 193 9.17 -1.44 8.57
CA GLY A 193 10.58 -1.12 8.31
C GLY A 193 11.56 -1.94 9.16
N LYS A 194 11.14 -2.40 10.35
CA LYS A 194 11.90 -3.32 11.22
C LYS A 194 11.81 -4.78 10.80
N GLY A 195 10.89 -5.10 9.87
CA GLY A 195 10.69 -6.46 9.35
C GLY A 195 9.60 -7.25 10.06
N ASP A 196 8.80 -6.60 10.94
CA ASP A 196 7.65 -7.25 11.56
C ASP A 196 6.55 -7.49 10.52
N ILE A 197 5.87 -8.63 10.63
CA ILE A 197 4.82 -9.02 9.71
C ILE A 197 3.50 -8.34 10.13
N VAL A 198 2.95 -7.51 9.24
CA VAL A 198 1.61 -6.92 9.41
C VAL A 198 0.55 -7.82 8.81
N GLU A 199 0.77 -8.31 7.59
CA GLU A 199 -0.14 -9.24 6.93
C GLU A 199 0.58 -10.02 5.84
N ILE A 200 0.18 -11.27 5.65
CA ILE A 200 0.55 -12.11 4.51
C ILE A 200 -0.73 -12.69 3.92
N GLN A 201 -0.92 -12.48 2.63
CA GLN A 201 -1.96 -13.14 1.84
C GLN A 201 -1.26 -13.98 0.77
N ALA A 202 -1.48 -15.27 0.75
CA ALA A 202 -0.85 -16.17 -0.20
C ALA A 202 -1.86 -17.21 -0.70
N THR A 203 -1.88 -17.42 -2.02
CA THR A 203 -2.81 -18.31 -2.70
C THR A 203 -2.06 -19.19 -3.69
N GLY A 204 -2.34 -20.47 -3.68
CA GLY A 204 -1.94 -21.39 -4.76
C GLY A 204 -3.00 -21.35 -5.86
N GLU A 205 -2.72 -20.70 -6.98
CA GLU A 205 -3.70 -20.48 -8.05
C GLU A 205 -3.89 -21.73 -8.92
N LYS A 206 -2.80 -22.40 -9.26
CA LYS A 206 -2.82 -23.61 -10.11
C LYS A 206 -2.54 -24.88 -9.33
N ARG A 207 -1.82 -24.76 -8.22
CA ARG A 207 -1.47 -25.86 -7.30
C ARG A 207 -1.13 -25.28 -5.93
N GLY A 208 -1.13 -26.11 -4.90
CA GLY A 208 -0.49 -25.74 -3.64
C GLY A 208 1.00 -25.43 -3.85
N PHE A 209 1.53 -24.46 -3.13
CA PHE A 209 2.97 -24.19 -3.09
C PHE A 209 3.61 -24.77 -1.82
N THR A 210 4.88 -25.12 -1.92
CA THR A 210 5.61 -25.79 -0.84
C THR A 210 6.08 -24.79 0.22
N GLN A 211 6.51 -25.31 1.37
CA GLN A 211 7.16 -24.49 2.40
C GLN A 211 8.43 -23.81 1.86
N ASP A 212 9.26 -24.51 1.11
CA ASP A 212 10.48 -23.94 0.54
C ASP A 212 10.17 -22.79 -0.43
N GLU A 213 9.13 -22.92 -1.24
CA GLU A 213 8.65 -21.84 -2.10
C GLU A 213 8.16 -20.64 -1.27
N PHE A 214 7.41 -20.87 -0.18
CA PHE A 214 7.00 -19.79 0.71
C PHE A 214 8.19 -19.07 1.35
N GLU A 215 9.19 -19.80 1.83
CA GLU A 215 10.39 -19.22 2.42
C GLU A 215 11.18 -18.40 1.39
N ALA A 216 11.26 -18.86 0.15
CA ALA A 216 11.88 -18.12 -0.95
C ALA A 216 11.10 -16.83 -1.27
N LEU A 217 9.76 -16.88 -1.36
CA LEU A 217 8.90 -15.72 -1.57
C LEU A 217 9.03 -14.71 -0.42
N PHE A 218 9.05 -15.19 0.81
CA PHE A 218 9.21 -14.33 1.99
C PHE A 218 10.59 -13.64 2.03
N SER A 219 11.65 -14.36 1.64
CA SER A 219 12.99 -13.80 1.52
C SER A 219 13.05 -12.67 0.48
N LEU A 220 12.45 -12.90 -0.69
CA LEU A 220 12.31 -11.88 -1.73
C LEU A 220 11.50 -10.67 -1.25
N ALA A 221 10.39 -10.92 -0.55
CA ALA A 221 9.55 -9.85 -0.01
C ALA A 221 10.31 -8.98 0.99
N ARG A 222 11.09 -9.56 1.90
CA ARG A 222 11.93 -8.82 2.85
C ARG A 222 12.94 -7.92 2.14
N LYS A 223 13.60 -8.43 1.09
CA LYS A 223 14.51 -7.64 0.25
C LYS A 223 13.76 -6.47 -0.39
N GLY A 224 12.67 -6.75 -1.11
CA GLY A 224 11.90 -5.73 -1.83
C GLY A 224 11.33 -4.65 -0.90
N ILE A 225 10.81 -5.04 0.27
CA ILE A 225 10.28 -4.09 1.26
C ILE A 225 11.40 -3.22 1.84
N GLY A 226 12.59 -3.77 2.07
CA GLY A 226 13.75 -2.97 2.47
C GLY A 226 14.10 -1.88 1.44
N GLU A 227 14.07 -2.21 0.15
CA GLU A 227 14.27 -1.26 -0.95
C GLU A 227 13.14 -0.21 -1.01
N LEU A 228 11.88 -0.63 -0.86
CA LEU A 228 10.72 0.28 -0.82
C LEU A 228 10.79 1.24 0.37
N CYS A 229 11.18 0.77 1.55
CA CYS A 229 11.37 1.62 2.72
C CYS A 229 12.49 2.66 2.50
N ALA A 230 13.55 2.32 1.78
CA ALA A 230 14.58 3.29 1.41
C ALA A 230 14.02 4.37 0.47
N LEU A 231 13.21 3.99 -0.52
CA LEU A 231 12.53 4.93 -1.42
C LEU A 231 11.52 5.82 -0.70
N GLN A 232 10.77 5.27 0.26
CA GLN A 232 9.85 6.04 1.10
C GLN A 232 10.60 7.12 1.89
N ARG A 233 11.73 6.77 2.54
CA ARG A 233 12.57 7.76 3.26
C ARG A 233 13.06 8.85 2.33
N ALA A 234 13.58 8.49 1.17
CA ALA A 234 14.03 9.47 0.18
C ALA A 234 12.90 10.40 -0.27
N ALA A 235 11.69 9.88 -0.49
CA ALA A 235 10.54 10.65 -0.95
C ALA A 235 10.05 11.67 0.09
N VAL A 236 10.14 11.36 1.39
CA VAL A 236 9.69 12.28 2.46
C VAL A 236 10.82 13.18 3.00
N GLY A 237 12.01 13.14 2.40
CA GLY A 237 13.12 14.03 2.76
C GLY A 237 13.95 13.56 3.96
N GLY A 238 14.05 12.23 4.15
CA GLY A 238 14.95 11.60 5.13
C GLY A 238 14.37 11.52 6.52
#